data_6be2be007cfe9d82e789302826a1c770
#
_entry.id   6be2be007cfe9d82e789302826a1c770
#
_cell.length_a   1.000
_cell.length_b   1.000
_cell.length_c   1.000
_cell.angle_alpha   90.00
_cell.angle_beta   90.00
_cell.angle_gamma   90.00
#
_symmetry.space_group_name_H-M   'P 1'
#
loop_
_entity.id
_entity.type
_entity.pdbx_description
1 polymer ?
#
loop_
_entity_poly.entity_id
_entity_poly.type
_entity_poly.pdbx_seq_one_letter_code
_entity_poly.pdbx_strand_id
1 'polypeptide(L)'
;MAGDPVWPCGESGTTLRLLEAIAGVKGWRGEFRCEGRLGERPRMPFERKSRYVIPGNVSSQFVSGLLMALPMADWDSEIVIDGPLQSEAYVRLTEDVLAASGIVVERIGAECLTPRANLTWRIRGGQRYRFPGGGEVEGDWSQAAFFLAMGVEVKGLDPESHQGDRAVVRLLREVREFDPKTSAPIDVSQTPDLYPALAAYGSSIGSGAVFSGTERLRLKESDRLLSTAAMIDAVNHGEPVDCCNDHRIAMSAAVMACYSRIPVRVVGAESVAKSYPGFWDDFDSLERIVP
;
A
#
# COMPACT_ATOMS: atom_id res chain seq x y z
N MET A 1 -30.31 -11.04 24.11
CA MET A 1 -30.04 -11.03 22.66
C MET A 1 -28.60 -10.62 22.52
N ALA A 2 -27.73 -11.41 21.86
CA ALA A 2 -26.40 -10.99 21.54
C ALA A 2 -26.52 -9.83 20.54
N GLY A 3 -25.89 -8.70 20.83
CA GLY A 3 -25.85 -7.57 19.89
C GLY A 3 -25.16 -7.95 18.58
N ASP A 4 -25.32 -7.15 17.52
CA ASP A 4 -24.62 -7.36 16.27
C ASP A 4 -23.10 -7.38 16.50
N PRO A 5 -22.34 -8.23 15.80
CA PRO A 5 -20.89 -8.31 15.96
C PRO A 5 -20.22 -6.99 15.59
N VAL A 6 -19.14 -6.67 16.29
CA VAL A 6 -18.28 -5.53 15.97
C VAL A 6 -17.01 -6.04 15.34
N TRP A 7 -16.68 -5.51 14.15
CA TRP A 7 -15.43 -5.79 13.45
C TRP A 7 -14.45 -4.63 13.65
N PRO A 8 -13.42 -4.81 14.48
CA PRO A 8 -12.43 -3.77 14.70
C PRO A 8 -11.53 -3.65 13.46
N CYS A 9 -11.63 -2.55 12.74
CA CYS A 9 -10.79 -2.24 11.59
C CYS A 9 -9.58 -1.37 11.94
N GLY A 10 -9.57 -0.77 13.14
CA GLY A 10 -8.55 0.18 13.54
C GLY A 10 -8.41 1.29 12.49
N GLU A 11 -7.18 1.56 12.04
CA GLU A 11 -6.88 2.51 10.96
C GLU A 11 -6.67 1.82 9.59
N SER A 12 -6.90 0.50 9.47
CA SER A 12 -6.63 -0.29 8.28
C SER A 12 -7.74 -0.17 7.23
N GLY A 13 -7.46 0.58 6.16
CA GLY A 13 -8.34 0.66 4.99
C GLY A 13 -8.50 -0.67 4.26
N THR A 14 -7.48 -1.52 4.25
CA THR A 14 -7.53 -2.86 3.65
C THR A 14 -8.52 -3.74 4.42
N THR A 15 -8.36 -3.84 5.74
CA THR A 15 -9.28 -4.62 6.60
C THR A 15 -10.73 -4.19 6.38
N LEU A 16 -10.99 -2.89 6.46
CA LEU A 16 -12.34 -2.35 6.26
C LEU A 16 -12.94 -2.76 4.92
N ARG A 17 -12.25 -2.46 3.81
CA ARG A 17 -12.81 -2.62 2.47
C ARG A 17 -12.98 -4.08 2.05
N LEU A 18 -12.06 -4.96 2.47
CA LEU A 18 -12.20 -6.39 2.20
C LEU A 18 -13.35 -6.99 3.01
N LEU A 19 -13.43 -6.67 4.31
CA LEU A 19 -14.51 -7.19 5.17
C LEU A 19 -15.88 -6.62 4.79
N GLU A 20 -16.01 -5.34 4.40
CA GLU A 20 -17.27 -4.77 3.94
C GLU A 20 -17.84 -5.53 2.73
N ALA A 21 -16.99 -5.84 1.74
CA ALA A 21 -17.42 -6.59 0.57
C ALA A 21 -17.83 -8.03 0.93
N ILE A 22 -17.04 -8.73 1.76
CA ILE A 22 -17.32 -10.10 2.19
C ILE A 22 -18.59 -10.15 3.03
N ALA A 23 -18.74 -9.27 4.01
CA ALA A 23 -19.93 -9.20 4.87
C ALA A 23 -21.18 -8.91 4.03
N GLY A 24 -21.07 -8.00 3.05
CA GLY A 24 -22.15 -7.67 2.15
C GLY A 24 -22.63 -8.85 1.31
N VAL A 25 -21.71 -9.61 0.68
CA VAL A 25 -22.04 -10.82 -0.09
C VAL A 25 -22.66 -11.90 0.81
N LYS A 26 -22.14 -12.06 2.05
CA LYS A 26 -22.65 -13.06 2.99
C LYS A 26 -23.92 -12.64 3.71
N GLY A 27 -24.37 -11.38 3.55
CA GLY A 27 -25.50 -10.84 4.29
C GLY A 27 -25.24 -10.73 5.80
N TRP A 28 -23.98 -10.66 6.21
CA TRP A 28 -23.62 -10.47 7.62
C TRP A 28 -23.92 -9.03 8.04
N ARG A 29 -24.50 -8.91 9.23
CA ARG A 29 -24.77 -7.62 9.87
C ARG A 29 -23.74 -7.38 10.96
N GLY A 30 -23.36 -6.12 11.17
CA GLY A 30 -22.43 -5.73 12.20
C GLY A 30 -21.91 -4.32 12.01
N GLU A 31 -21.15 -3.85 12.99
CA GLU A 31 -20.51 -2.53 12.99
C GLU A 31 -19.04 -2.66 12.61
N PHE A 32 -18.60 -1.89 11.63
CA PHE A 32 -17.17 -1.73 11.32
C PHE A 32 -16.62 -0.55 12.13
N ARG A 33 -15.83 -0.87 13.16
CA ARG A 33 -15.23 0.15 14.03
C ARG A 33 -13.92 0.63 13.43
N CYS A 34 -13.93 1.88 12.96
CA CYS A 34 -12.78 2.57 12.38
C CYS A 34 -12.19 3.54 13.39
N GLU A 35 -10.87 3.72 13.35
CA GLU A 35 -10.11 4.65 14.18
C GLU A 35 -9.32 5.63 13.30
N GLY A 36 -8.81 6.70 13.91
CA GLY A 36 -8.04 7.73 13.24
C GLY A 36 -8.78 8.30 12.02
N ARG A 37 -8.03 8.55 10.95
CA ARG A 37 -8.57 9.14 9.70
C ARG A 37 -9.32 8.13 8.82
N LEU A 38 -9.44 6.85 9.20
CA LEU A 38 -10.09 5.84 8.35
C LEU A 38 -11.57 6.17 8.11
N GLY A 39 -12.25 6.72 9.11
CA GLY A 39 -13.67 7.13 8.99
C GLY A 39 -13.92 8.25 7.97
N GLU A 40 -12.91 9.05 7.65
CA GLU A 40 -12.97 10.17 6.69
C GLU A 40 -12.68 9.73 5.26
N ARG A 41 -12.14 8.53 5.06
CA ARG A 41 -11.75 8.03 3.74
C ARG A 41 -12.97 7.58 2.94
N PRO A 42 -12.91 7.63 1.59
CA PRO A 42 -14.00 7.16 0.74
C PRO A 42 -14.41 5.74 1.09
N ARG A 43 -15.72 5.52 1.21
CA ARG A 43 -16.34 4.22 1.42
C ARG A 43 -17.19 3.86 0.20
N MET A 44 -17.34 2.57 -0.04
CA MET A 44 -18.21 2.02 -1.07
C MET A 44 -19.07 0.94 -0.43
N PRO A 45 -20.24 1.31 0.13
CA PRO A 45 -21.14 0.34 0.72
C PRO A 45 -21.51 -0.74 -0.29
N PHE A 46 -21.50 -1.99 0.16
CA PHE A 46 -21.87 -3.10 -0.70
C PHE A 46 -23.36 -3.06 -1.06
N GLU A 47 -23.63 -3.18 -2.34
CA GLU A 47 -24.99 -3.38 -2.88
C GLU A 47 -24.96 -4.59 -3.81
N ARG A 48 -25.97 -5.46 -3.72
CA ARG A 48 -26.11 -6.61 -4.63
C ARG A 48 -26.37 -6.12 -6.05
N LYS A 49 -25.42 -6.37 -6.96
CA LYS A 49 -25.48 -6.00 -8.38
C LYS A 49 -24.86 -7.12 -9.22
N SER A 50 -25.26 -7.22 -10.48
CA SER A 50 -24.58 -8.06 -11.48
C SER A 50 -23.40 -7.32 -12.14
N ARG A 51 -23.35 -5.98 -12.02
CA ARG A 51 -22.30 -5.16 -12.60
C ARG A 51 -21.89 -4.03 -11.65
N TYR A 52 -20.60 -3.98 -11.34
CA TYR A 52 -19.96 -2.98 -10.49
C TYR A 52 -19.07 -2.10 -11.34
N VAL A 53 -19.33 -0.80 -11.40
CA VAL A 53 -18.45 0.17 -12.07
C VAL A 53 -17.66 0.91 -11.01
N ILE A 54 -16.34 0.77 -11.04
CA ILE A 54 -15.43 1.30 -10.02
C ILE A 54 -14.50 2.34 -10.68
N PRO A 55 -14.44 3.58 -10.17
CA PRO A 55 -13.45 4.54 -10.62
C PRO A 55 -12.02 4.04 -10.33
N GLY A 56 -11.20 3.93 -11.37
CA GLY A 56 -9.83 3.37 -11.25
C GLY A 56 -8.88 4.19 -10.39
N ASN A 57 -9.19 5.47 -10.17
CA ASN A 57 -8.34 6.43 -9.45
C ASN A 57 -8.66 6.57 -7.95
N VAL A 58 -9.68 5.87 -7.42
CA VAL A 58 -10.06 6.01 -5.99
C VAL A 58 -9.27 5.06 -5.11
N SER A 59 -9.45 3.76 -5.26
CA SER A 59 -8.71 2.76 -4.49
C SER A 59 -8.81 1.37 -5.11
N SER A 60 -7.65 0.74 -5.35
CA SER A 60 -7.57 -0.67 -5.76
C SER A 60 -8.16 -1.65 -4.72
N GLN A 61 -8.24 -1.25 -3.46
CA GLN A 61 -8.80 -2.09 -2.38
C GLN A 61 -10.30 -2.35 -2.54
N PHE A 62 -11.05 -1.48 -3.22
CA PHE A 62 -12.45 -1.76 -3.55
C PHE A 62 -12.55 -2.89 -4.57
N VAL A 63 -11.66 -2.89 -5.57
CA VAL A 63 -11.59 -3.95 -6.57
C VAL A 63 -11.20 -5.28 -5.91
N SER A 64 -10.13 -5.28 -5.10
CA SER A 64 -9.68 -6.46 -4.36
C SER A 64 -10.77 -7.02 -3.44
N GLY A 65 -11.49 -6.15 -2.72
CA GLY A 65 -12.59 -6.55 -1.85
C GLY A 65 -13.72 -7.27 -2.63
N LEU A 66 -14.13 -6.72 -3.76
CA LEU A 66 -15.15 -7.36 -4.62
C LEU A 66 -14.63 -8.66 -5.24
N LEU A 67 -13.39 -8.70 -5.73
CA LEU A 67 -12.77 -9.91 -6.28
C LEU A 67 -12.74 -11.04 -5.26
N MET A 68 -12.48 -10.74 -3.98
CA MET A 68 -12.50 -11.73 -2.90
C MET A 68 -13.91 -12.13 -2.46
N ALA A 69 -14.89 -11.25 -2.58
CA ALA A 69 -16.23 -11.49 -2.08
C ALA A 69 -17.17 -12.17 -3.11
N LEU A 70 -17.16 -11.67 -4.35
CA LEU A 70 -18.13 -12.07 -5.39
C LEU A 70 -18.05 -13.55 -5.79
N PRO A 71 -16.91 -14.24 -5.78
CA PRO A 71 -16.89 -15.69 -6.01
C PRO A 71 -17.79 -16.49 -5.07
N MET A 72 -18.02 -15.99 -3.85
CA MET A 72 -18.89 -16.63 -2.85
C MET A 72 -20.37 -16.26 -2.98
N ALA A 73 -20.71 -15.34 -3.88
CA ALA A 73 -22.09 -14.93 -4.14
C ALA A 73 -22.91 -16.05 -4.80
N ASP A 74 -24.23 -15.97 -4.70
CA ASP A 74 -25.16 -16.87 -5.41
C ASP A 74 -25.56 -16.37 -6.80
N TRP A 75 -24.83 -15.38 -7.34
CA TRP A 75 -25.04 -14.79 -8.66
C TRP A 75 -23.71 -14.50 -9.36
N ASP A 76 -23.75 -14.47 -10.70
CA ASP A 76 -22.62 -14.03 -11.53
C ASP A 76 -22.53 -12.51 -11.56
N SER A 77 -21.32 -11.99 -11.71
CA SER A 77 -21.08 -10.55 -11.69
C SER A 77 -19.92 -10.11 -12.56
N GLU A 78 -19.90 -8.81 -12.87
CA GLU A 78 -18.79 -8.13 -13.55
C GLU A 78 -18.31 -6.95 -12.70
N ILE A 79 -16.98 -6.76 -12.66
CA ILE A 79 -16.33 -5.54 -12.16
C ILE A 79 -15.74 -4.83 -13.36
N VAL A 80 -16.12 -3.58 -13.58
CA VAL A 80 -15.64 -2.73 -14.69
C VAL A 80 -14.92 -1.53 -14.12
N ILE A 81 -13.71 -1.27 -14.58
CA ILE A 81 -12.94 -0.11 -14.15
C ILE A 81 -13.22 1.07 -15.07
N ASP A 82 -13.63 2.17 -14.49
CA ASP A 82 -13.78 3.44 -15.19
C ASP A 82 -12.48 4.25 -15.09
N GLY A 83 -11.82 4.43 -16.22
CA GLY A 83 -10.52 5.08 -16.32
C GLY A 83 -9.32 4.17 -15.96
N PRO A 84 -8.11 4.75 -15.83
CA PRO A 84 -6.91 3.99 -15.51
C PRO A 84 -6.91 3.48 -14.06
N LEU A 85 -6.63 2.19 -13.88
CA LEU A 85 -6.51 1.60 -12.55
C LEU A 85 -5.18 1.99 -11.90
N GLN A 86 -5.26 2.70 -10.79
CA GLN A 86 -4.09 3.02 -9.97
C GLN A 86 -3.79 1.89 -8.98
N SER A 87 -2.50 1.68 -8.71
CA SER A 87 -2.03 0.60 -7.83
C SER A 87 -2.53 -0.78 -8.29
N GLU A 88 -2.51 -1.02 -9.60
CA GLU A 88 -2.98 -2.26 -10.23
C GLU A 88 -2.25 -3.50 -9.69
N ALA A 89 -0.99 -3.37 -9.32
CA ALA A 89 -0.18 -4.44 -8.78
C ALA A 89 -0.82 -5.12 -7.54
N TYR A 90 -1.49 -4.36 -6.67
CA TYR A 90 -2.22 -4.95 -5.52
C TYR A 90 -3.46 -5.75 -5.93
N VAL A 91 -4.06 -5.41 -7.08
CA VAL A 91 -5.16 -6.22 -7.64
C VAL A 91 -4.60 -7.51 -8.24
N ARG A 92 -3.43 -7.47 -8.89
CA ARG A 92 -2.74 -8.67 -9.39
C ARG A 92 -2.37 -9.63 -8.26
N LEU A 93 -1.84 -9.13 -7.14
CA LEU A 93 -1.64 -9.95 -5.94
C LEU A 93 -2.93 -10.64 -5.46
N THR A 94 -4.05 -9.91 -5.53
CA THR A 94 -5.35 -10.50 -5.18
C THR A 94 -5.71 -11.62 -6.17
N GLU A 95 -5.50 -11.42 -7.47
CA GLU A 95 -5.73 -12.45 -8.50
C GLU A 95 -4.88 -13.69 -8.26
N ASP A 96 -3.59 -13.54 -7.90
CA ASP A 96 -2.69 -14.65 -7.59
C ASP A 96 -3.18 -15.47 -6.40
N VAL A 97 -3.57 -14.80 -5.32
CA VAL A 97 -4.11 -15.47 -4.11
C VAL A 97 -5.43 -16.18 -4.42
N LEU A 98 -6.29 -15.58 -5.24
CA LEU A 98 -7.53 -16.21 -5.69
C LEU A 98 -7.24 -17.46 -6.51
N ALA A 99 -6.34 -17.39 -7.48
CA ALA A 99 -5.95 -18.54 -8.31
C ALA A 99 -5.34 -19.65 -7.45
N ALA A 100 -4.43 -19.34 -6.52
CA ALA A 100 -3.85 -20.28 -5.57
C ALA A 100 -4.91 -20.91 -4.66
N SER A 101 -6.01 -20.20 -4.39
CA SER A 101 -7.15 -20.69 -3.59
C SER A 101 -8.20 -21.43 -4.42
N GLY A 102 -7.93 -21.69 -5.71
CA GLY A 102 -8.83 -22.41 -6.63
C GLY A 102 -10.02 -21.61 -7.11
N ILE A 103 -9.95 -20.29 -6.99
CA ILE A 103 -10.96 -19.35 -7.51
C ILE A 103 -10.59 -18.93 -8.93
N VAL A 104 -11.57 -18.93 -9.82
CA VAL A 104 -11.42 -18.53 -11.22
C VAL A 104 -12.11 -17.19 -11.44
N VAL A 105 -11.33 -16.21 -11.89
CA VAL A 105 -11.82 -14.92 -12.38
C VAL A 105 -11.32 -14.70 -13.79
N GLU A 106 -12.18 -14.22 -14.68
CA GLU A 106 -11.80 -13.93 -16.07
C GLU A 106 -11.49 -12.44 -16.19
N ARG A 107 -10.22 -12.10 -16.47
CA ARG A 107 -9.77 -10.73 -16.72
C ARG A 107 -9.85 -10.41 -18.20
N ILE A 108 -10.48 -9.30 -18.56
CA ILE A 108 -10.73 -8.86 -19.96
C ILE A 108 -10.25 -7.42 -20.12
N GLY A 109 -9.57 -7.13 -21.23
CA GLY A 109 -9.33 -5.75 -21.68
C GLY A 109 -7.97 -5.14 -21.38
N ALA A 110 -7.07 -5.77 -20.62
CA ALA A 110 -5.74 -5.20 -20.31
C ALA A 110 -4.68 -5.41 -21.41
N GLU A 111 -4.91 -6.36 -22.34
CA GLU A 111 -3.94 -6.71 -23.41
C GLU A 111 -4.46 -6.38 -24.83
N CYS A 112 -5.69 -5.89 -24.94
CA CYS A 112 -6.25 -5.56 -26.24
C CYS A 112 -5.81 -4.16 -26.69
N LEU A 113 -5.14 -4.07 -27.84
CA LEU A 113 -4.57 -2.88 -28.49
C LEU A 113 -5.57 -1.77 -28.84
N THR A 114 -6.78 -1.79 -28.29
CA THR A 114 -7.78 -0.73 -28.48
C THR A 114 -7.86 0.17 -27.24
N PRO A 115 -7.63 1.48 -27.37
CA PRO A 115 -7.61 2.45 -26.25
C PRO A 115 -8.94 2.62 -25.51
N ARG A 116 -9.96 1.82 -25.80
CA ARG A 116 -11.34 1.97 -25.30
C ARG A 116 -11.89 0.77 -24.51
N ALA A 117 -11.16 -0.31 -24.35
CA ALA A 117 -11.64 -1.43 -23.53
C ALA A 117 -11.34 -1.16 -22.06
N ASN A 118 -12.39 -0.91 -21.27
CA ASN A 118 -12.26 -0.82 -19.82
C ASN A 118 -11.80 -2.16 -19.26
N LEU A 119 -10.83 -2.14 -18.34
CA LEU A 119 -10.42 -3.33 -17.61
C LEU A 119 -11.63 -3.91 -16.88
N THR A 120 -11.91 -5.18 -17.11
CA THR A 120 -13.11 -5.85 -16.59
C THR A 120 -12.76 -7.22 -16.03
N TRP A 121 -13.37 -7.61 -14.94
CA TRP A 121 -13.38 -9.00 -14.44
C TRP A 121 -14.78 -9.58 -14.51
N ARG A 122 -14.91 -10.79 -15.08
CA ARG A 122 -16.10 -11.62 -14.97
C ARG A 122 -15.91 -12.66 -13.89
N ILE A 123 -16.90 -12.78 -13.03
CA ILE A 123 -16.84 -13.61 -11.84
C ILE A 123 -18.08 -14.49 -11.80
N ARG A 124 -17.89 -15.81 -11.86
CA ARG A 124 -18.97 -16.75 -11.56
C ARG A 124 -19.18 -16.83 -10.08
N GLY A 125 -20.42 -16.80 -9.64
CA GLY A 125 -20.80 -17.03 -8.26
C GLY A 125 -20.74 -18.52 -7.88
N GLY A 126 -20.99 -18.83 -6.62
CA GLY A 126 -21.06 -20.20 -6.10
C GLY A 126 -19.73 -20.92 -5.98
N GLN A 127 -18.60 -20.23 -6.14
CA GLN A 127 -17.27 -20.81 -6.01
C GLN A 127 -16.91 -21.04 -4.53
N ARG A 128 -16.03 -22.00 -4.30
CA ARG A 128 -15.53 -22.33 -2.95
C ARG A 128 -14.03 -22.20 -2.90
N TYR A 129 -13.56 -21.44 -1.93
CA TYR A 129 -12.15 -21.32 -1.63
C TYR A 129 -11.59 -22.66 -1.14
N ARG A 130 -10.41 -23.01 -1.63
CA ARG A 130 -9.64 -24.17 -1.20
C ARG A 130 -8.24 -23.68 -0.84
N PHE A 131 -7.93 -23.64 0.43
CA PHE A 131 -6.59 -23.27 0.86
C PHE A 131 -5.61 -24.41 0.48
N PRO A 132 -4.55 -24.13 -0.29
CA PRO A 132 -3.64 -25.17 -0.80
C PRO A 132 -2.83 -25.87 0.31
N GLY A 133 -2.80 -25.31 1.51
CA GLY A 133 -1.99 -25.78 2.64
C GLY A 133 -0.48 -25.57 2.41
N GLY A 134 0.24 -25.07 3.40
CA GLY A 134 1.71 -25.05 3.41
C GLY A 134 2.37 -24.04 2.47
N GLY A 135 1.80 -22.87 2.25
CA GLY A 135 2.46 -21.76 1.55
C GLY A 135 3.25 -20.89 2.52
N GLU A 136 4.43 -20.43 2.11
CA GLU A 136 5.17 -19.35 2.76
C GLU A 136 4.70 -18.01 2.18
N VAL A 137 4.45 -17.01 3.06
CA VAL A 137 4.14 -15.66 2.62
C VAL A 137 5.46 -14.98 2.27
N GLU A 138 5.55 -14.44 1.08
CA GLU A 138 6.73 -13.69 0.63
C GLU A 138 7.00 -12.45 1.48
N GLY A 139 8.25 -11.95 1.47
CA GLY A 139 8.63 -10.72 2.15
C GLY A 139 7.91 -9.49 1.59
N ASP A 140 7.63 -8.53 2.46
CA ASP A 140 6.92 -7.29 2.12
C ASP A 140 7.89 -6.24 1.54
N TRP A 141 7.83 -6.01 0.24
CA TRP A 141 8.64 -5.01 -0.47
C TRP A 141 8.39 -3.58 0.03
N SER A 142 7.20 -3.30 0.52
CA SER A 142 6.83 -1.99 1.05
C SER A 142 7.57 -1.69 2.37
N GLN A 143 7.72 -2.71 3.24
CA GLN A 143 8.48 -2.60 4.48
C GLN A 143 9.99 -2.67 4.21
N ALA A 144 10.41 -3.55 3.30
CA ALA A 144 11.81 -3.66 2.90
C ALA A 144 12.38 -2.36 2.31
N ALA A 145 11.53 -1.52 1.72
CA ALA A 145 11.93 -0.27 1.09
C ALA A 145 12.74 0.65 2.02
N PHE A 146 12.45 0.66 3.32
CA PHE A 146 13.17 1.48 4.29
C PHE A 146 14.60 0.96 4.50
N PHE A 147 14.77 -0.35 4.67
CA PHE A 147 16.09 -0.97 4.83
C PHE A 147 16.91 -0.88 3.53
N LEU A 148 16.29 -1.09 2.38
CA LEU A 148 16.93 -0.90 1.09
C LEU A 148 17.40 0.55 0.88
N ALA A 149 16.61 1.53 1.33
CA ALA A 149 16.98 2.94 1.29
C ALA A 149 18.16 3.26 2.25
N MET A 150 18.33 2.49 3.33
CA MET A 150 19.49 2.55 4.24
C MET A 150 20.72 1.83 3.65
N GLY A 151 20.59 1.15 2.50
CA GLY A 151 21.68 0.37 1.89
C GLY A 151 21.83 -1.04 2.48
N VAL A 152 20.82 -1.53 3.20
CA VAL A 152 20.82 -2.86 3.84
C VAL A 152 20.26 -3.89 2.88
N GLU A 153 20.89 -5.05 2.77
CA GLU A 153 20.36 -6.21 2.04
C GLU A 153 19.22 -6.84 2.83
N VAL A 154 18.07 -7.04 2.18
CA VAL A 154 16.89 -7.67 2.78
C VAL A 154 16.67 -9.04 2.17
N LYS A 155 16.60 -10.08 2.99
CA LYS A 155 16.37 -11.47 2.56
C LYS A 155 14.86 -11.79 2.52
N GLY A 156 14.49 -12.82 1.77
CA GLY A 156 13.11 -13.32 1.70
C GLY A 156 12.20 -12.51 0.77
N LEU A 157 12.75 -11.59 0.00
CA LEU A 157 12.03 -10.88 -1.05
C LEU A 157 12.03 -11.69 -2.34
N ASP A 158 10.85 -11.83 -2.96
CA ASP A 158 10.74 -12.46 -4.28
C ASP A 158 10.91 -11.39 -5.38
N PRO A 159 11.98 -11.48 -6.21
CA PRO A 159 12.20 -10.54 -7.31
C PRO A 159 11.16 -10.66 -8.42
N GLU A 160 10.40 -11.74 -8.50
CA GLU A 160 9.31 -11.94 -9.47
C GLU A 160 7.93 -11.60 -8.90
N SER A 161 7.87 -11.16 -7.64
CA SER A 161 6.63 -10.77 -6.98
C SER A 161 5.82 -9.74 -7.77
N HIS A 162 4.50 -9.89 -7.73
CA HIS A 162 3.57 -8.88 -8.23
C HIS A 162 3.38 -7.69 -7.27
N GLN A 163 4.06 -7.64 -6.13
CA GLN A 163 4.04 -6.45 -5.27
C GLN A 163 4.56 -5.22 -6.03
N GLY A 164 3.73 -4.18 -6.13
CA GLY A 164 4.10 -2.96 -6.87
C GLY A 164 5.33 -2.28 -6.28
N ASP A 165 5.47 -2.36 -4.96
CA ASP A 165 6.57 -1.74 -4.22
C ASP A 165 7.94 -2.41 -4.45
N ARG A 166 7.99 -3.56 -5.15
CA ARG A 166 9.24 -4.08 -5.74
C ARG A 166 9.96 -3.04 -6.61
N ALA A 167 9.21 -2.08 -7.15
CA ALA A 167 9.77 -0.96 -7.91
C ALA A 167 10.78 -0.12 -7.11
N VAL A 168 10.85 -0.26 -5.77
CA VAL A 168 11.79 0.46 -4.91
C VAL A 168 13.23 0.33 -5.39
N VAL A 169 13.66 -0.85 -5.86
CA VAL A 169 15.03 -1.08 -6.36
C VAL A 169 15.36 -0.16 -7.53
N ARG A 170 14.44 -0.04 -8.48
CA ARG A 170 14.57 0.87 -9.62
C ARG A 170 14.48 2.33 -9.18
N LEU A 171 13.48 2.65 -8.36
CA LEU A 171 13.20 4.03 -7.92
C LEU A 171 14.34 4.61 -7.05
N LEU A 172 14.99 3.82 -6.20
CA LEU A 172 16.17 4.25 -5.45
C LEU A 172 17.34 4.60 -6.39
N ARG A 173 17.49 3.87 -7.49
CA ARG A 173 18.50 4.19 -8.51
C ARG A 173 18.14 5.50 -9.21
N GLU A 174 16.88 5.68 -9.62
CA GLU A 174 16.40 6.92 -10.25
C GLU A 174 16.60 8.14 -9.32
N VAL A 175 16.32 7.98 -8.01
CA VAL A 175 16.57 9.04 -7.03
C VAL A 175 18.06 9.38 -6.94
N ARG A 176 18.93 8.36 -6.94
CA ARG A 176 20.40 8.55 -6.88
C ARG A 176 20.96 9.26 -8.11
N GLU A 177 20.44 8.90 -9.27
CA GLU A 177 20.91 9.40 -10.59
C GLU A 177 20.15 10.64 -11.05
N PHE A 178 19.27 11.19 -10.21
CA PHE A 178 18.42 12.32 -10.57
C PHE A 178 19.23 13.58 -10.84
N ASP A 179 19.03 14.17 -12.00
CA ASP A 179 19.57 15.50 -12.35
C ASP A 179 18.42 16.51 -12.43
N PRO A 180 18.35 17.50 -11.52
CA PRO A 180 17.29 18.50 -11.51
C PRO A 180 17.12 19.30 -12.81
N LYS A 181 18.13 19.29 -13.67
CA LYS A 181 18.11 20.04 -14.94
C LYS A 181 17.54 19.24 -16.10
N THR A 182 17.67 17.91 -16.07
CA THR A 182 17.37 17.05 -17.22
C THR A 182 16.38 15.95 -16.93
N SER A 183 16.26 15.48 -15.66
CA SER A 183 15.36 14.40 -15.30
C SER A 183 13.91 14.85 -15.21
N ALA A 184 13.00 14.02 -15.73
CA ALA A 184 11.58 14.18 -15.44
C ALA A 184 11.28 13.81 -13.98
N PRO A 185 10.22 14.35 -13.36
CA PRO A 185 9.80 13.95 -12.03
C PRO A 185 9.58 12.42 -11.94
N ILE A 186 10.00 11.82 -10.82
CA ILE A 186 9.85 10.39 -10.55
C ILE A 186 8.38 10.11 -10.22
N ASP A 187 7.71 9.29 -11.03
CA ASP A 187 6.30 8.96 -10.84
C ASP A 187 6.12 7.87 -9.77
N VAL A 188 5.38 8.21 -8.71
CA VAL A 188 5.01 7.31 -7.61
C VAL A 188 3.52 6.97 -7.57
N SER A 189 2.77 7.31 -8.63
CA SER A 189 1.31 7.10 -8.68
C SER A 189 0.91 5.63 -8.48
N GLN A 190 1.70 4.68 -8.97
CA GLN A 190 1.47 3.25 -8.81
C GLN A 190 1.99 2.68 -7.48
N THR A 191 2.94 3.37 -6.84
CA THR A 191 3.62 2.95 -5.60
C THR A 191 3.68 4.08 -4.58
N PRO A 192 2.53 4.70 -4.24
CA PRO A 192 2.51 5.89 -3.39
C PRO A 192 3.10 5.64 -2.00
N ASP A 193 3.10 4.40 -1.55
CA ASP A 193 3.61 4.02 -0.24
C ASP A 193 5.14 4.03 -0.15
N LEU A 194 5.84 4.07 -1.28
CA LEU A 194 7.30 4.23 -1.33
C LEU A 194 7.76 5.68 -1.18
N TYR A 195 6.88 6.66 -1.43
CA TYR A 195 7.25 8.07 -1.45
C TYR A 195 8.01 8.55 -0.21
N PRO A 196 7.57 8.27 1.04
CA PRO A 196 8.28 8.76 2.22
C PRO A 196 9.72 8.26 2.31
N ALA A 197 9.95 6.96 2.02
CA ALA A 197 11.29 6.36 2.04
C ALA A 197 12.19 6.94 0.94
N LEU A 198 11.65 7.10 -0.28
CA LEU A 198 12.39 7.66 -1.43
C LEU A 198 12.74 9.14 -1.21
N ALA A 199 11.82 9.92 -0.66
CA ALA A 199 12.05 11.33 -0.35
C ALA A 199 13.07 11.51 0.77
N ALA A 200 12.99 10.69 1.82
CA ALA A 200 13.98 10.64 2.89
C ALA A 200 15.38 10.30 2.36
N TYR A 201 15.49 9.26 1.54
CA TYR A 201 16.73 8.87 0.90
C TYR A 201 17.28 9.98 0.00
N GLY A 202 16.44 10.53 -0.90
CA GLY A 202 16.85 11.61 -1.80
C GLY A 202 17.36 12.85 -1.07
N SER A 203 16.68 13.25 0.01
CA SER A 203 17.12 14.35 0.87
C SER A 203 18.46 14.03 1.52
N SER A 204 18.63 12.79 2.04
CA SER A 204 19.84 12.37 2.74
C SER A 204 21.09 12.41 1.85
N ILE A 205 20.96 12.10 0.57
CA ILE A 205 22.06 12.11 -0.40
C ILE A 205 22.17 13.41 -1.21
N GLY A 206 21.24 14.37 -0.97
CA GLY A 206 21.24 15.65 -1.69
C GLY A 206 20.93 15.53 -3.18
N SER A 207 20.14 14.55 -3.60
CA SER A 207 19.86 14.30 -5.03
C SER A 207 19.02 15.40 -5.69
N GLY A 208 18.21 16.11 -4.91
CA GLY A 208 17.24 17.09 -5.44
C GLY A 208 16.09 16.45 -6.21
N ALA A 209 15.83 15.18 -6.01
CA ALA A 209 14.79 14.44 -6.72
C ALA A 209 13.40 15.07 -6.52
N VAL A 210 12.65 15.15 -7.62
CA VAL A 210 11.27 15.66 -7.67
C VAL A 210 10.32 14.52 -7.99
N PHE A 211 9.18 14.46 -7.30
CA PHE A 211 8.20 13.39 -7.43
C PHE A 211 6.88 13.88 -8.02
N SER A 212 6.22 13.03 -8.80
CA SER A 212 4.88 13.22 -9.35
C SER A 212 3.95 12.07 -8.96
N GLY A 213 2.64 12.21 -9.21
CA GLY A 213 1.65 11.19 -8.83
C GLY A 213 1.41 11.09 -7.33
N THR A 214 1.55 12.21 -6.62
CA THR A 214 1.53 12.30 -5.14
C THR A 214 0.17 12.64 -4.55
N GLU A 215 -0.87 12.87 -5.35
CA GLU A 215 -2.17 13.42 -4.93
C GLU A 215 -2.84 12.54 -3.86
N ARG A 216 -2.73 11.21 -3.98
CA ARG A 216 -3.33 10.24 -3.05
C ARG A 216 -2.65 10.19 -1.68
N LEU A 217 -1.43 10.72 -1.55
CA LEU A 217 -0.69 10.76 -0.29
C LEU A 217 -1.40 11.58 0.79
N ARG A 218 -2.19 12.57 0.37
CA ARG A 218 -2.99 13.41 1.29
C ARG A 218 -4.10 12.66 2.02
N LEU A 219 -4.53 11.50 1.48
CA LEU A 219 -5.63 10.67 1.98
C LEU A 219 -5.16 9.44 2.74
N LYS A 220 -3.90 9.40 3.16
CA LYS A 220 -3.33 8.29 3.94
C LYS A 220 -3.52 8.50 5.46
N GLU A 221 -2.76 7.79 6.28
CA GLU A 221 -2.78 7.86 7.75
C GLU A 221 -2.52 9.29 8.25
N SER A 222 -1.60 9.98 7.58
CA SER A 222 -1.39 11.44 7.66
C SER A 222 -1.56 12.05 6.27
N ASP A 223 -1.49 13.38 6.14
CA ASP A 223 -1.12 13.98 4.85
C ASP A 223 0.36 13.71 4.63
N ARG A 224 0.68 12.55 4.01
CA ARG A 224 2.06 12.07 3.86
C ARG A 224 2.95 13.02 3.08
N LEU A 225 2.36 13.84 2.22
CA LEU A 225 3.14 14.85 1.50
C LEU A 225 3.68 15.92 2.47
N LEU A 226 2.79 16.44 3.32
CA LEU A 226 3.16 17.45 4.33
C LEU A 226 4.01 16.85 5.45
N SER A 227 3.64 15.67 5.96
CA SER A 227 4.36 15.01 7.05
C SER A 227 5.77 14.60 6.64
N THR A 228 5.97 14.13 5.39
CA THR A 228 7.31 13.81 4.87
C THR A 228 8.16 15.08 4.74
N ALA A 229 7.59 16.16 4.23
CA ALA A 229 8.32 17.42 4.11
C ALA A 229 8.71 17.99 5.49
N ALA A 230 7.80 17.96 6.46
CA ALA A 230 8.06 18.41 7.83
C ALA A 230 9.12 17.52 8.53
N MET A 231 9.09 16.20 8.33
CA MET A 231 10.10 15.27 8.83
C MET A 231 11.49 15.61 8.27
N ILE A 232 11.60 15.82 6.96
CA ILE A 232 12.87 16.15 6.30
C ILE A 232 13.41 17.48 6.85
N ASP A 233 12.54 18.48 6.98
CA ASP A 233 12.91 19.78 7.54
C ASP A 233 13.41 19.67 8.97
N ALA A 234 12.68 18.96 9.84
CA ALA A 234 13.05 18.75 11.24
C ALA A 234 14.41 18.06 11.36
N VAL A 235 14.67 16.99 10.59
CA VAL A 235 15.99 16.30 10.62
C VAL A 235 17.09 17.24 10.16
N ASN A 236 16.90 18.02 9.10
CA ASN A 236 17.94 18.91 8.58
C ASN A 236 18.27 20.06 9.56
N HIS A 237 17.34 20.46 10.42
CA HIS A 237 17.54 21.48 11.45
C HIS A 237 17.88 20.92 12.84
N GLY A 238 17.94 19.59 13.00
CA GLY A 238 18.21 18.94 14.28
C GLY A 238 17.04 19.04 15.26
N GLU A 239 15.85 19.22 14.75
CA GLU A 239 14.61 19.31 15.52
C GLU A 239 13.97 17.92 15.71
N PRO A 240 13.12 17.73 16.74
CA PRO A 240 12.37 16.48 16.89
C PRO A 240 11.39 16.27 15.73
N VAL A 241 11.37 15.05 15.18
CA VAL A 241 10.41 14.62 14.16
C VAL A 241 9.11 14.19 14.82
N ASP A 242 7.99 14.82 14.45
CA ASP A 242 6.66 14.31 14.76
C ASP A 242 6.23 13.34 13.66
N CYS A 243 5.99 12.07 14.02
CA CYS A 243 5.55 11.04 13.08
C CYS A 243 4.09 11.21 12.64
N CYS A 244 3.32 12.13 13.22
CA CYS A 244 1.90 12.35 12.90
C CYS A 244 1.09 11.04 12.97
N ASN A 245 1.44 10.13 13.90
CA ASN A 245 0.86 8.81 14.03
C ASN A 245 0.90 7.98 12.73
N ASP A 246 1.90 8.23 11.86
CA ASP A 246 2.11 7.51 10.60
C ASP A 246 3.42 6.71 10.66
N HIS A 247 3.29 5.38 10.60
CA HIS A 247 4.40 4.44 10.67
C HIS A 247 5.45 4.69 9.58
N ARG A 248 5.03 5.14 8.40
CA ARG A 248 5.98 5.40 7.29
C ARG A 248 6.82 6.64 7.53
N ILE A 249 6.29 7.62 8.23
CA ILE A 249 7.08 8.81 8.64
C ILE A 249 8.11 8.40 9.68
N ALA A 250 7.73 7.57 10.69
CA ALA A 250 8.65 7.05 11.67
C ALA A 250 9.81 6.26 11.04
N MET A 251 9.50 5.32 10.14
CA MET A 251 10.51 4.52 9.43
C MET A 251 11.36 5.35 8.47
N SER A 252 10.79 6.38 7.84
CA SER A 252 11.55 7.31 6.98
C SER A 252 12.51 8.18 7.79
N ALA A 253 12.15 8.58 9.00
CA ALA A 253 13.05 9.27 9.90
C ALA A 253 14.27 8.39 10.27
N ALA A 254 14.06 7.06 10.42
CA ALA A 254 15.16 6.12 10.62
C ALA A 254 16.09 6.05 9.39
N VAL A 255 15.52 6.09 8.16
CA VAL A 255 16.35 6.19 6.95
C VAL A 255 17.26 7.42 7.03
N MET A 256 16.71 8.60 7.32
CA MET A 256 17.51 9.81 7.43
C MET A 256 18.54 9.74 8.58
N ALA A 257 18.21 9.10 9.70
CA ALA A 257 19.11 8.93 10.82
C ALA A 257 20.39 8.15 10.45
N CYS A 258 20.30 7.18 9.52
CA CYS A 258 21.47 6.44 9.02
C CYS A 258 22.47 7.33 8.26
N TYR A 259 22.01 8.40 7.65
CA TYR A 259 22.84 9.34 6.89
C TYR A 259 23.18 10.60 7.69
N SER A 260 22.50 10.84 8.80
CA SER A 260 22.69 12.03 9.62
C SER A 260 23.92 11.90 10.52
N ARG A 261 24.67 13.01 10.67
CA ARG A 261 25.76 13.11 11.64
C ARG A 261 25.30 13.52 13.04
N ILE A 262 24.06 13.94 13.16
CA ILE A 262 23.43 14.34 14.42
C ILE A 262 22.35 13.35 14.81
N PRO A 263 22.11 13.10 16.11
CA PRO A 263 21.04 12.23 16.54
C PRO A 263 19.67 12.75 16.08
N VAL A 264 18.84 11.85 15.52
CA VAL A 264 17.47 12.14 15.13
C VAL A 264 16.54 11.70 16.26
N ARG A 265 15.78 12.64 16.83
CA ARG A 265 14.77 12.35 17.83
C ARG A 265 13.42 12.17 17.16
N VAL A 266 12.78 11.03 17.42
CA VAL A 266 11.50 10.66 16.83
C VAL A 266 10.41 10.63 17.90
N VAL A 267 9.34 11.39 17.71
CA VAL A 267 8.15 11.44 18.56
C VAL A 267 7.03 10.66 17.88
N GLY A 268 6.40 9.72 18.58
CA GLY A 268 5.39 8.81 18.02
C GLY A 268 6.03 7.60 17.31
N ALA A 269 7.25 7.22 17.71
CA ALA A 269 8.01 6.10 17.14
C ALA A 269 7.26 4.76 17.22
N GLU A 270 6.38 4.59 18.21
CA GLU A 270 5.51 3.44 18.41
C GLU A 270 4.50 3.22 17.26
N SER A 271 4.27 4.23 16.42
CA SER A 271 3.38 4.14 15.26
C SER A 271 3.81 3.05 14.26
N VAL A 272 5.07 2.62 14.26
CA VAL A 272 5.58 1.51 13.43
C VAL A 272 4.82 0.20 13.70
N ALA A 273 4.29 0.01 14.91
CA ALA A 273 3.53 -1.17 15.29
C ALA A 273 2.28 -1.41 14.43
N LYS A 274 1.79 -0.39 13.70
CA LYS A 274 0.66 -0.52 12.76
C LYS A 274 0.95 -1.44 11.57
N SER A 275 2.20 -1.56 11.16
CA SER A 275 2.58 -2.35 9.98
C SER A 275 3.87 -3.15 10.17
N TYR A 276 4.75 -2.75 11.07
CA TYR A 276 6.01 -3.42 11.34
C TYR A 276 6.37 -3.34 12.83
N PRO A 277 5.73 -4.14 13.69
CA PRO A 277 5.93 -4.10 15.14
C PRO A 277 7.40 -4.29 15.59
N GLY A 278 8.17 -5.09 14.85
CA GLY A 278 9.59 -5.37 15.12
C GLY A 278 10.58 -4.40 14.48
N PHE A 279 10.12 -3.31 13.86
CA PHE A 279 10.98 -2.42 13.07
C PHE A 279 12.19 -1.88 13.86
N TRP A 280 11.96 -1.42 15.08
CA TRP A 280 13.04 -0.85 15.88
C TRP A 280 14.04 -1.89 16.36
N ASP A 281 13.60 -3.12 16.66
CA ASP A 281 14.48 -4.23 17.04
C ASP A 281 15.39 -4.60 15.87
N ASP A 282 14.82 -4.69 14.65
CA ASP A 282 15.58 -4.95 13.43
C ASP A 282 16.52 -3.78 13.10
N PHE A 283 16.05 -2.54 13.24
CA PHE A 283 16.87 -1.35 13.03
C PHE A 283 18.06 -1.26 14.01
N ASP A 284 17.84 -1.55 15.28
CA ASP A 284 18.89 -1.54 16.30
C ASP A 284 19.89 -2.68 16.11
N SER A 285 19.48 -3.78 15.46
CA SER A 285 20.33 -4.92 15.13
C SER A 285 21.29 -4.64 13.98
N LEU A 286 21.05 -3.58 13.20
CA LEU A 286 21.95 -3.20 12.13
C LEU A 286 23.29 -2.78 12.77
N GLU A 287 24.35 -3.56 12.50
CA GLU A 287 25.69 -3.06 12.74
C GLU A 287 25.83 -1.76 11.97
N ARG A 288 26.10 -0.66 12.69
CA ARG A 288 26.22 0.66 12.08
C ARG A 288 27.23 0.58 10.95
N ILE A 289 26.76 0.51 9.72
CA ILE A 289 27.58 0.76 8.55
C ILE A 289 27.82 2.27 8.57
N VAL A 290 28.81 2.65 9.36
CA VAL A 290 29.35 4.02 9.32
C VAL A 290 30.14 4.09 8.02
N PRO A 291 29.80 4.99 7.08
CA PRO A 291 30.60 5.20 5.89
C PRO A 291 31.94 5.78 6.22
#